data_64d8b8b62359e109063fa84ce4b54ecc
#
_entry.id   64d8b8b62359e109063fa84ce4b54ecc
#
_cell.length_a   1.000
_cell.length_b   1.000
_cell.length_c   1.000
_cell.angle_alpha   90.00
_cell.angle_beta   90.00
_cell.angle_gamma   90.00
#
_symmetry.space_group_name_H-M   'P 1'
#
loop_
_entity.id
_entity.type
_entity.pdbx_description
1 polymer ?
#
loop_
_entity_poly.entity_id
_entity_poly.type
_entity_poly.pdbx_seq_one_letter_code
_entity_poly.pdbx_strand_id
1 'polypeptide(L)'
;MPTVFSFFGLRFMFFSNDHEPVHVHVVKGKGVIKEYAIFQIVPEISLIENNGLSRQELRLAEMVIEENSDIIQERWKTFFGK
;
A
#
# COMPACT_ATOMS: atom_id res chain seq x y z
N MET A 1 -0.16 12.49 -5.91
CA MET A 1 0.23 11.11 -5.61
C MET A 1 -0.84 10.15 -6.07
N PRO A 2 -0.48 9.11 -6.79
CA PRO A 2 -1.48 8.20 -7.32
C PRO A 2 -2.03 7.28 -6.23
N THR A 3 -3.33 7.23 -6.16
CA THR A 3 -4.02 6.24 -5.34
C THR A 3 -4.27 5.03 -6.24
N VAL A 4 -3.81 3.86 -5.83
CA VAL A 4 -4.02 2.65 -6.60
C VAL A 4 -5.48 2.24 -6.49
N PHE A 5 -5.97 2.15 -5.26
CA PHE A 5 -7.38 1.90 -4.99
C PHE A 5 -7.68 2.20 -3.52
N SER A 6 -8.97 2.12 -3.15
CA SER A 6 -9.42 2.34 -1.77
C SER A 6 -10.39 1.25 -1.38
N PHE A 7 -10.23 0.73 -0.15
CA PHE A 7 -11.13 -0.25 0.43
C PHE A 7 -11.22 -0.01 1.94
N PHE A 8 -12.40 -0.15 2.49
CA PHE A 8 -12.63 -0.12 3.94
C PHE A 8 -12.07 1.13 4.62
N GLY A 9 -12.13 2.26 3.92
CA GLY A 9 -11.61 3.52 4.46
C GLY A 9 -10.09 3.63 4.42
N LEU A 10 -9.41 2.68 3.79
CA LEU A 10 -7.97 2.69 3.62
C LEU A 10 -7.65 3.00 2.16
N ARG A 11 -6.65 3.85 1.94
CA ARG A 11 -6.17 4.18 0.60
C ARG A 11 -4.83 3.51 0.37
N PHE A 12 -4.71 2.82 -0.76
CA PHE A 12 -3.48 2.12 -1.13
C PHE A 12 -2.80 2.94 -2.22
N MET A 13 -1.61 3.41 -1.95
CA MET A 13 -0.99 4.41 -2.81
C MET A 13 0.53 4.30 -2.89
N PHE A 14 1.07 4.85 -3.95
CA PHE A 14 2.51 4.99 -4.13
C PHE A 14 2.88 6.46 -3.96
N PHE A 15 4.10 6.71 -3.50
CA PHE A 15 4.64 8.06 -3.43
C PHE A 15 5.65 8.24 -4.56
N SER A 16 5.76 9.45 -5.08
CA SER A 16 6.58 9.70 -6.27
C SER A 16 8.07 9.40 -6.06
N ASN A 17 8.53 9.45 -4.83
CA ASN A 17 9.93 9.16 -4.52
C ASN A 17 10.17 7.72 -4.07
N ASP A 18 9.17 6.85 -4.21
CA ASP A 18 9.36 5.45 -3.90
C ASP A 18 10.31 4.79 -4.89
N HIS A 19 10.98 3.75 -4.43
CA HIS A 19 11.85 2.94 -5.26
C HIS A 19 11.82 1.51 -4.77
N GLU A 20 12.40 0.61 -5.56
CA GLU A 20 12.35 -0.82 -5.24
C GLU A 20 12.92 -1.12 -3.87
N PRO A 21 12.42 -2.17 -3.22
CA PRO A 21 11.48 -3.17 -3.74
C PRO A 21 10.05 -2.63 -3.85
N VAL A 22 9.24 -3.34 -4.63
CA VAL A 22 7.83 -2.96 -4.83
C VAL A 22 7.12 -2.97 -3.48
N HIS A 23 6.50 -1.85 -3.14
CA HIS A 23 5.77 -1.72 -1.89
C HIS A 23 4.61 -0.75 -2.06
N VAL A 24 3.69 -0.77 -1.10
CA VAL A 24 2.52 0.08 -1.13
C VAL A 24 2.31 0.71 0.24
N HIS A 25 1.88 1.96 0.24
CA HIS A 25 1.52 2.67 1.45
C HIS A 25 0.02 2.52 1.67
N VAL A 26 -0.38 2.10 2.86
CA VAL A 26 -1.78 1.99 3.24
C VAL A 26 -2.07 3.13 4.21
N VAL A 27 -2.90 4.07 3.79
CA VAL A 27 -3.15 5.31 4.52
C VAL A 27 -4.58 5.35 5.00
N LYS A 28 -4.77 5.66 6.27
CA LYS A 28 -6.10 5.75 6.88
C LYS A 28 -6.61 7.18 6.80
N GLY A 29 -7.87 7.32 6.40
CA GLY A 29 -8.55 8.61 6.37
C GLY A 29 -8.19 9.45 5.18
N LYS A 30 -8.50 10.75 5.28
CA LYS A 30 -8.29 11.73 4.22
C LYS A 30 -7.46 12.89 4.74
N GLY A 31 -6.88 13.65 3.80
CA GLY A 31 -6.11 14.83 4.16
C GLY A 31 -4.73 14.49 4.66
N VAL A 32 -4.34 15.08 5.79
CA VAL A 32 -3.01 14.88 6.34
C VAL A 32 -2.82 13.41 6.75
N ILE A 33 -1.71 12.82 6.31
CA ILE A 33 -1.38 11.43 6.62
C ILE A 33 -0.84 11.37 8.04
N LYS A 34 -1.61 10.73 8.93
CA LYS A 34 -1.20 10.55 10.31
C LYS A 34 -1.02 9.09 10.69
N GLU A 35 -1.85 8.23 10.11
CA GLU A 35 -1.85 6.80 10.40
C GLU A 35 -1.66 6.06 9.11
N TYR A 36 -0.65 5.20 9.07
CA TYR A 36 -0.30 4.49 7.84
C TYR A 36 0.46 3.21 8.14
N ALA A 37 0.57 2.37 7.13
CA ALA A 37 1.42 1.20 7.17
C ALA A 37 2.07 1.05 5.80
N ILE A 38 3.19 0.36 5.75
CA ILE A 38 3.89 0.08 4.51
C ILE A 38 4.04 -1.42 4.38
N PHE A 39 3.57 -1.94 3.25
CA PHE A 39 3.68 -3.37 2.94
C PHE A 39 4.58 -3.57 1.74
N GLN A 40 5.53 -4.48 1.88
CA GLN A 40 6.33 -4.92 0.75
C GLN A 40 5.51 -5.94 -0.04
N ILE A 41 5.63 -5.90 -1.36
CA ILE A 41 4.84 -6.77 -2.23
C ILE A 41 5.71 -7.87 -2.84
N VAL A 42 6.93 -7.52 -3.22
CA VAL A 42 7.86 -8.44 -3.89
C VAL A 42 9.14 -8.50 -3.08
N PRO A 43 9.73 -9.66 -2.84
CA PRO A 43 9.38 -11.00 -3.36
C PRO A 43 8.19 -11.64 -2.68
N GLU A 44 7.82 -11.17 -1.50
CA GLU A 44 6.63 -11.66 -0.83
C GLU A 44 5.99 -10.54 -0.03
N ILE A 45 4.71 -10.70 0.26
CA ILE A 45 3.95 -9.69 0.97
C ILE A 45 4.31 -9.72 2.46
N SER A 46 4.80 -8.60 2.97
CA SER A 46 5.16 -8.48 4.37
C SER A 46 5.00 -7.06 4.86
N LEU A 47 4.66 -6.93 6.13
CA LEU A 47 4.53 -5.61 6.75
C LEU A 47 5.92 -5.08 7.08
N ILE A 48 6.26 -3.92 6.52
CA ILE A 48 7.56 -3.28 6.77
C ILE A 48 7.45 -2.31 7.94
N GLU A 49 6.38 -1.54 7.98
CA GLU A 49 6.23 -0.49 8.98
C GLU A 49 4.75 -0.27 9.27
N ASN A 50 4.43 -0.02 10.54
CA ASN A 50 3.08 0.34 10.94
C ASN A 50 3.14 1.54 11.87
N ASN A 51 2.37 2.56 11.54
CA ASN A 51 2.26 3.76 12.34
C ASN A 51 0.79 4.10 12.56
N GLY A 52 0.18 3.43 13.53
CA GLY A 52 -1.15 3.78 13.98
C GLY A 52 -2.31 2.92 13.49
N LEU A 53 -2.08 1.99 12.59
CA LEU A 53 -3.15 1.10 12.16
C LEU A 53 -3.38 0.00 13.19
N SER A 54 -4.64 -0.35 13.42
CA SER A 54 -4.99 -1.43 14.33
C SER A 54 -4.68 -2.78 13.70
N ARG A 55 -4.67 -3.81 14.53
CA ARG A 55 -4.45 -5.17 14.05
C ARG A 55 -5.49 -5.57 13.00
N GLN A 56 -6.74 -5.20 13.24
CA GLN A 56 -7.81 -5.50 12.30
C GLN A 56 -7.61 -4.78 10.97
N GLU A 57 -7.20 -3.51 11.03
CA GLU A 57 -6.94 -2.73 9.82
C GLU A 57 -5.77 -3.31 9.03
N LEU A 58 -4.73 -3.75 9.73
CA LEU A 58 -3.58 -4.37 9.08
C LEU A 58 -3.99 -5.68 8.40
N ARG A 59 -4.87 -6.45 9.05
CA ARG A 59 -5.34 -7.71 8.48
C ARG A 59 -6.17 -7.48 7.23
N LEU A 60 -7.05 -6.48 7.28
CA LEU A 60 -7.85 -6.10 6.10
C LEU A 60 -6.95 -5.65 4.96
N ALA A 61 -5.97 -4.82 5.28
CA ALA A 61 -5.03 -4.32 4.28
C ALA A 61 -4.27 -5.47 3.63
N GLU A 62 -3.78 -6.40 4.43
CA GLU A 62 -3.03 -7.54 3.90
C GLU A 62 -3.90 -8.39 2.98
N MET A 63 -5.15 -8.62 3.37
CA MET A 63 -6.08 -9.37 2.54
C MET A 63 -6.30 -8.72 1.19
N VAL A 64 -6.53 -7.41 1.19
CA VAL A 64 -6.75 -6.65 -0.03
C VAL A 64 -5.49 -6.72 -0.92
N ILE A 65 -4.32 -6.57 -0.31
CA ILE A 65 -3.06 -6.62 -1.03
C ILE A 65 -2.85 -7.99 -1.68
N GLU A 66 -3.11 -9.06 -0.92
CA GLU A 66 -2.95 -10.41 -1.45
C GLU A 66 -3.85 -10.67 -2.64
N GLU A 67 -5.09 -10.19 -2.57
CA GLU A 67 -6.05 -10.40 -3.64
C GLU A 67 -5.76 -9.54 -4.87
N ASN A 68 -4.99 -8.47 -4.70
CA ASN A 68 -4.75 -7.49 -5.77
C ASN A 68 -3.27 -7.30 -6.06
N SER A 69 -2.42 -8.22 -5.65
CA SER A 69 -0.97 -8.05 -5.80
C SER A 69 -0.55 -7.88 -7.27
N ASP A 70 -1.21 -8.57 -8.18
CA ASP A 70 -0.90 -8.45 -9.61
C ASP A 70 -1.19 -7.04 -10.10
N ILE A 71 -2.32 -6.48 -9.66
CA ILE A 71 -2.71 -5.12 -10.05
C ILE A 71 -1.73 -4.11 -9.47
N ILE A 72 -1.33 -4.31 -8.22
CA ILE A 72 -0.38 -3.42 -7.56
C ILE A 72 0.95 -3.42 -8.30
N GLN A 73 1.45 -4.59 -8.67
CA GLN A 73 2.71 -4.71 -9.38
C GLN A 73 2.63 -4.06 -10.76
N GLU A 74 1.51 -4.25 -11.45
CA GLU A 74 1.30 -3.65 -12.75
C GLU A 74 1.24 -2.12 -12.66
N ARG A 75 0.53 -1.59 -11.66
CA ARG A 75 0.44 -0.15 -11.45
C ARG A 75 1.79 0.42 -11.07
N TRP A 76 2.59 -0.32 -10.29
CA TRP A 76 3.95 0.09 -9.96
C TRP A 76 4.79 0.27 -11.22
N LYS A 77 4.74 -0.71 -12.11
CA LYS A 77 5.50 -0.64 -13.37
C LYS A 77 5.06 0.55 -14.21
N THR A 78 3.77 0.77 -14.30
CA THR A 78 3.22 1.88 -15.07
C THR A 78 3.67 3.21 -14.47
N PHE A 79 3.56 3.35 -13.18
CA PHE A 79 3.87 4.61 -12.49
C PHE A 79 5.35 4.93 -12.51
N PHE A 80 6.21 3.95 -12.31
CA PHE A 80 7.66 4.17 -12.24
C PHE A 80 8.38 3.86 -13.53
N GLY A 81 7.67 3.45 -14.57
CA GLY A 81 8.24 3.21 -15.88
C GLY A 81 9.13 1.97 -15.98
N LYS A 82 8.87 0.96 -15.18
CA LYS A 82 9.69 -0.26 -15.18
C LYS A 82 8.88 -1.52 -15.29
#